data_2062ca31b23b3b3ede4325c65ff8ee28
#
_entry.id   2062ca31b23b3b3ede4325c65ff8ee28
#
_cell.length_a   1.000
_cell.length_b   1.000
_cell.length_c   1.000
_cell.angle_alpha   90.00
_cell.angle_beta   90.00
_cell.angle_gamma   90.00
#
_symmetry.space_group_name_H-M   'P 1'
#
loop_
_entity.id
_entity.type
_entity.pdbx_description
1 polymer ?
#
loop_
_entity_poly.entity_id
_entity_poly.type
_entity_poly.pdbx_seq_one_letter_code
_entity_poly.pdbx_strand_id
1 'polypeptide(L)'
;MEYVTNEKLTIVGAAGMIGSNMVQTALMLKLTPNICLYDVFSAEGVAEEMRQSGFDDANIVSTTDAKEAFTDAKYIISSGGAPRKEGMTREDLLA
;
A
#
# COMPACT_ATOMS: atom_id res chain seq x y z
N MET A 1 -16.10 10.74 11.17
CA MET A 1 -15.49 11.53 10.09
C MET A 1 -15.52 10.73 8.80
N GLU A 2 -15.97 11.35 7.75
CA GLU A 2 -16.09 10.69 6.45
C GLU A 2 -14.76 10.62 5.74
N TYR A 3 -14.63 9.60 4.89
CA TYR A 3 -13.44 9.45 4.04
C TYR A 3 -13.53 10.41 2.85
N VAL A 4 -12.37 10.79 2.32
CA VAL A 4 -12.28 11.66 1.14
C VAL A 4 -12.91 10.98 -0.07
N THR A 5 -12.68 9.66 -0.23
CA THR A 5 -13.23 8.87 -1.33
C THR A 5 -13.46 7.44 -0.85
N ASN A 6 -14.22 6.66 -1.60
CA ASN A 6 -14.38 5.22 -1.38
C ASN A 6 -13.61 4.39 -2.42
N GLU A 7 -12.85 5.05 -3.27
CA GLU A 7 -12.10 4.36 -4.31
C GLU A 7 -10.93 3.57 -3.73
N LYS A 8 -10.56 2.48 -4.39
CA LYS A 8 -9.48 1.63 -3.95
C LYS A 8 -8.13 2.32 -4.12
N LEU A 9 -7.34 2.32 -3.06
CA LEU A 9 -5.96 2.80 -3.05
C LEU A 9 -5.04 1.60 -2.86
N THR A 10 -4.12 1.39 -3.79
CA THR A 10 -3.11 0.35 -3.68
C THR A 10 -1.77 0.97 -3.33
N ILE A 11 -1.14 0.47 -2.28
CA ILE A 11 0.17 0.93 -1.84
C ILE A 11 1.18 -0.16 -2.18
N VAL A 12 2.10 0.16 -3.08
CA VAL A 12 3.13 -0.75 -3.58
C VAL A 12 4.37 -0.61 -2.69
N GLY A 13 4.97 -1.75 -2.33
CA GLY A 13 6.10 -1.77 -1.41
C GLY A 13 5.67 -1.65 0.04
N ALA A 14 4.45 -2.08 0.34
CA ALA A 14 3.82 -1.84 1.64
C ALA A 14 4.47 -2.60 2.79
N ALA A 15 5.25 -3.65 2.50
CA ALA A 15 5.94 -4.41 3.54
C ALA A 15 7.15 -3.67 4.10
N GLY A 16 7.67 -2.68 3.40
CA GLY A 16 8.80 -1.87 3.86
C GLY A 16 8.38 -0.79 4.83
N MET A 17 9.38 -0.17 5.47
CA MET A 17 9.14 0.88 6.46
C MET A 17 8.43 2.10 5.86
N ILE A 18 8.89 2.56 4.69
CA ILE A 18 8.28 3.72 4.04
C ILE A 18 6.85 3.39 3.62
N GLY A 19 6.64 2.20 3.04
CA GLY A 19 5.31 1.77 2.64
C GLY A 19 4.35 1.69 3.81
N SER A 20 4.78 1.11 4.94
CA SER A 20 3.92 1.02 6.12
C SER A 20 3.58 2.39 6.69
N ASN A 21 4.51 3.34 6.64
CA ASN A 21 4.24 4.72 7.04
C ASN A 21 3.20 5.38 6.14
N MET A 22 3.25 5.09 4.84
CA MET A 22 2.27 5.59 3.88
C MET A 22 0.87 5.04 4.17
N VAL A 23 0.78 3.76 4.53
CA VAL A 23 -0.49 3.13 4.92
C VAL A 23 -1.07 3.86 6.14
N GLN A 24 -0.25 4.04 7.17
CA GLN A 24 -0.69 4.71 8.39
C GLN A 24 -1.16 6.14 8.10
N THR A 25 -0.41 6.88 7.29
CA THR A 25 -0.77 8.24 6.93
C THR A 25 -2.09 8.29 6.18
N ALA A 26 -2.29 7.39 5.21
CA ALA A 26 -3.53 7.34 4.44
C ALA A 26 -4.73 7.08 5.35
N LEU A 27 -4.58 6.19 6.34
CA LEU A 27 -5.64 5.89 7.29
C LEU A 27 -5.91 7.05 8.24
N MET A 28 -4.85 7.69 8.73
CA MET A 28 -5.00 8.83 9.63
C MET A 28 -5.67 10.02 8.95
N LEU A 29 -5.40 10.24 7.68
CA LEU A 29 -6.00 11.31 6.90
C LEU A 29 -7.39 10.95 6.35
N LYS A 30 -7.86 9.73 6.60
CA LYS A 30 -9.15 9.26 6.11
C LYS A 30 -9.31 9.43 4.60
N LEU A 31 -8.26 9.08 3.85
CA LEU A 31 -8.30 9.21 2.39
C LEU A 31 -9.32 8.27 1.77
N THR A 32 -9.27 6.98 2.13
CA THR A 32 -10.23 5.98 1.66
C THR A 32 -10.28 4.83 2.65
N PRO A 33 -11.44 4.16 2.82
CA PRO A 33 -11.50 2.96 3.65
C PRO A 33 -11.00 1.71 2.93
N ASN A 34 -10.80 1.76 1.59
CA ASN A 34 -10.45 0.59 0.79
C ASN A 34 -8.98 0.65 0.40
N ILE A 35 -8.14 -0.03 1.19
CA ILE A 35 -6.69 0.00 1.02
C ILE A 35 -6.18 -1.40 0.74
N CYS A 36 -5.41 -1.54 -0.35
CA CYS A 36 -4.74 -2.77 -0.71
C CYS A 36 -3.23 -2.60 -0.54
N LEU A 37 -2.62 -3.50 0.22
CA LEU A 37 -1.19 -3.48 0.47
C LEU A 37 -0.54 -4.52 -0.44
N TYR A 38 0.30 -4.07 -1.36
CA TYR A 38 0.98 -4.94 -2.29
C TYR A 38 2.48 -4.90 -2.08
N ASP A 39 3.09 -6.09 -2.00
CA ASP A 39 4.54 -6.23 -1.98
C ASP A 39 4.87 -7.62 -2.50
N VAL A 40 6.09 -7.80 -3.01
CA VAL A 40 6.58 -9.14 -3.38
C VAL A 40 6.81 -9.99 -2.13
N PHE A 41 7.00 -9.35 -0.98
CA PHE A 41 7.00 -10.01 0.32
C PHE A 41 5.66 -9.76 0.98
N SER A 42 5.28 -10.66 1.91
CA SER A 42 3.98 -10.52 2.57
C SER A 42 3.88 -9.22 3.36
N ALA A 43 2.83 -8.45 3.11
CA ALA A 43 2.51 -7.24 3.88
C ALA A 43 1.42 -7.51 4.92
N GLU A 44 1.10 -8.79 5.19
CA GLU A 44 0.02 -9.12 6.13
C GLU A 44 0.33 -8.63 7.55
N GLY A 45 1.59 -8.63 7.96
CA GLY A 45 1.96 -8.10 9.27
C GLY A 45 1.60 -6.62 9.41
N VAL A 46 1.84 -5.84 8.37
CA VAL A 46 1.48 -4.43 8.35
C VAL A 46 -0.04 -4.26 8.36
N ALA A 47 -0.74 -5.05 7.55
CA ALA A 47 -2.20 -4.99 7.49
C ALA A 47 -2.82 -5.30 8.84
N GLU A 48 -2.33 -6.35 9.51
CA GLU A 48 -2.83 -6.75 10.83
C GLU A 48 -2.57 -5.68 11.88
N GLU A 49 -1.37 -5.10 11.87
CA GLU A 49 -1.02 -4.02 12.79
C GLU A 49 -1.96 -2.83 12.61
N MET A 50 -2.26 -2.47 11.37
CA MET A 50 -3.16 -1.34 11.10
C MET A 50 -4.59 -1.64 11.54
N ARG A 51 -5.06 -2.88 11.34
CA ARG A 51 -6.39 -3.29 11.82
C ARG A 51 -6.49 -3.19 13.33
N GLN A 52 -5.42 -3.53 14.03
CA GLN A 52 -5.40 -3.50 15.49
C GLN A 52 -5.18 -2.10 16.07
N SER A 53 -4.81 -1.14 15.25
CA SER A 53 -4.51 0.22 15.69
C SER A 53 -5.74 1.14 15.70
N GLY A 54 -6.94 0.60 15.62
CA GLY A 54 -8.15 1.39 15.74
C GLY A 54 -8.76 1.85 14.42
N PHE A 55 -8.32 1.29 13.31
CA PHE A 55 -8.90 1.61 11.99
C PHE A 55 -9.93 0.56 11.61
N ASP A 56 -10.91 0.33 12.48
CA ASP A 56 -11.89 -0.75 12.35
C ASP A 56 -12.83 -0.57 11.17
N ASP A 57 -13.05 0.66 10.74
CA ASP A 57 -13.95 0.98 9.63
C ASP A 57 -13.25 0.92 8.27
N ALA A 58 -11.97 0.57 8.25
CA ALA A 58 -11.22 0.44 7.00
C ALA A 58 -11.16 -1.01 6.56
N ASN A 59 -11.22 -1.22 5.24
CA ASN A 59 -11.06 -2.52 4.61
C ASN A 59 -9.62 -2.64 4.11
N ILE A 60 -8.76 -3.25 4.91
CA ILE A 60 -7.34 -3.35 4.62
C ILE A 60 -7.03 -4.78 4.18
N VAL A 61 -6.57 -4.91 2.94
CA VAL A 61 -6.27 -6.21 2.31
C VAL A 61 -4.80 -6.22 1.93
N SER A 62 -4.13 -7.35 2.11
CA SER A 62 -2.75 -7.52 1.66
C SER A 62 -2.69 -8.60 0.58
N THR A 63 -1.78 -8.43 -0.38
CA THR A 63 -1.60 -9.39 -1.45
C THR A 63 -0.18 -9.35 -1.98
N THR A 64 0.28 -10.49 -2.49
CA THR A 64 1.53 -10.57 -3.26
C THR A 64 1.26 -10.73 -4.75
N ASP A 65 0.00 -10.71 -5.15
CA ASP A 65 -0.44 -10.85 -6.54
C ASP A 65 -0.69 -9.47 -7.15
N ALA A 66 0.13 -9.08 -8.12
CA ALA A 66 0.03 -7.79 -8.78
C ALA A 66 -1.34 -7.59 -9.44
N LYS A 67 -1.89 -8.66 -10.05
CA LYS A 67 -3.19 -8.54 -10.72
C LYS A 67 -4.29 -8.17 -9.72
N GLU A 68 -4.30 -8.83 -8.58
CA GLU A 68 -5.26 -8.52 -7.52
C GLU A 68 -5.06 -7.10 -6.99
N ALA A 69 -3.80 -6.71 -6.81
CA ALA A 69 -3.47 -5.40 -6.26
C ALA A 69 -3.96 -4.26 -7.15
N PHE A 70 -3.84 -4.41 -8.45
CA PHE A 70 -4.14 -3.32 -9.38
C PHE A 70 -5.54 -3.39 -9.99
N THR A 71 -6.27 -4.48 -9.77
CA THR A 71 -7.65 -4.59 -10.27
C THR A 71 -8.53 -3.57 -9.55
N ASP A 72 -9.21 -2.73 -10.32
CA ASP A 72 -10.12 -1.69 -9.81
C ASP A 72 -9.45 -0.66 -8.92
N ALA A 73 -8.13 -0.58 -8.90
CA ALA A 73 -7.42 0.43 -8.14
C ALA A 73 -7.53 1.78 -8.84
N LYS A 74 -8.11 2.76 -8.17
CA LYS A 74 -8.23 4.11 -8.69
C LYS A 74 -6.94 4.90 -8.46
N TYR A 75 -6.31 4.68 -7.30
CA TYR A 75 -5.08 5.38 -6.93
C TYR A 75 -4.01 4.36 -6.57
N ILE A 76 -2.78 4.62 -7.00
CA ILE A 76 -1.65 3.75 -6.73
C ILE A 76 -0.50 4.62 -6.24
N ILE A 77 0.03 4.28 -5.06
CA ILE A 77 1.18 4.97 -4.48
C ILE A 77 2.29 3.94 -4.32
N SER A 78 3.49 4.28 -4.81
CA SER A 78 4.64 3.39 -4.69
C SER A 78 5.65 3.97 -3.70
N SER A 79 6.14 3.13 -2.80
CA SER A 79 7.14 3.54 -1.81
C SER A 79 8.57 3.49 -2.35
N GLY A 80 8.74 3.17 -3.64
CA GLY A 80 10.04 3.22 -4.26
C GLY A 80 10.54 1.92 -4.87
N GLY A 81 10.03 0.79 -4.50
CA GLY A 81 10.41 -0.48 -5.09
C GLY A 81 11.72 -1.04 -4.56
N ALA A 82 12.33 -1.95 -5.31
CA ALA A 82 13.52 -2.66 -4.90
C ALA A 82 14.76 -1.75 -4.86
N PRO A 83 15.72 -2.03 -3.99
CA PRO A 83 16.99 -1.29 -4.01
C PRO A 83 17.67 -1.42 -5.37
N ARG A 84 18.30 -0.33 -5.80
CA ARG A 84 18.99 -0.31 -7.08
C ARG A 84 20.21 -1.23 -7.01
N LYS A 85 20.27 -2.17 -7.95
CA LYS A 85 21.42 -3.05 -8.09
C LYS A 85 22.51 -2.36 -8.90
N GLU A 86 23.74 -2.86 -8.78
CA GLU A 86 24.84 -2.35 -9.56
C GLU A 86 24.49 -2.44 -11.05
N GLY A 87 24.67 -1.33 -11.77
CA GLY A 87 24.38 -1.25 -13.19
C GLY A 87 22.96 -0.85 -13.52
N MET A 88 22.07 -0.79 -12.55
CA MET A 88 20.69 -0.34 -12.77
C MET A 88 20.58 1.17 -12.66
N THR A 89 19.77 1.77 -13.54
CA THR A 89 19.46 3.19 -13.47
C THR A 89 18.17 3.39 -12.70
N ARG A 90 17.84 4.66 -12.45
CA ARG A 90 16.59 4.98 -11.80
C ARG A 90 15.39 4.61 -12.69
N GLU A 91 15.53 4.72 -14.00
CA GLU A 91 14.50 4.32 -14.94
C GLU A 91 14.22 2.83 -14.88
N ASP A 92 15.25 2.01 -14.62
CA ASP A 92 15.06 0.56 -14.50
C ASP A 92 14.14 0.22 -13.33
N LEU A 93 14.21 0.98 -12.25
CA LEU A 93 13.33 0.77 -11.10
C LEU A 93 11.91 1.26 -11.34
N LEU A 94 11.74 2.24 -12.22
CA LEU A 94 10.43 2.82 -12.53
C LEU A 94 9.70 2.08 -13.65
N ALA A 95 10.43 1.26 -14.40
CA ALA A 95 9.88 0.54 -15.54
C ALA A 95 8.93 -0.60 -15.13
#